data_14e3c8be767bed8491878ff1e8c9535c
#
_entry.id   14e3c8be767bed8491878ff1e8c9535c
#
_cell.length_a   1.000
_cell.length_b   1.000
_cell.length_c   1.000
_cell.angle_alpha   90.00
_cell.angle_beta   90.00
_cell.angle_gamma   90.00
#
_symmetry.space_group_name_H-M   'P 1'
#
loop_
_entity.id
_entity.type
_entity.pdbx_description
1 polymer ?
#
loop_
_entity_poly.entity_id
_entity_poly.type
_entity_poly.pdbx_seq_one_letter_code
_entity_poly.pdbx_strand_id
1 'polypeptide(L)' 'MTELPRPGVTSTLARFVADTQPEDIPPSVQHEAKRALLNFFAVALAGCRTEPVELALQTLAEFSGGRQATVVGRR' A
#
# COMPACT_ATOMS: atom_id res chain seq x y z
N MET A 1 24.58 19.40 19.67
CA MET A 1 25.04 18.02 19.89
C MET A 1 24.84 17.24 18.61
N THR A 2 25.91 16.67 18.12
CA THR A 2 25.84 15.88 16.89
C THR A 2 25.66 14.42 17.25
N GLU A 3 24.55 13.85 16.89
CA GLU A 3 24.33 12.41 17.00
C GLU A 3 24.91 11.72 15.78
N LEU A 4 25.47 10.53 16.00
CA LEU A 4 25.86 9.70 14.88
C LEU A 4 24.62 9.33 14.06
N PRO A 5 24.71 9.38 12.72
CA PRO A 5 23.57 8.98 11.88
C PRO A 5 23.20 7.54 12.20
N ARG A 6 21.95 7.36 12.54
CA ARG A 6 21.38 6.02 12.70
C ARG A 6 20.57 5.71 11.45
N PRO A 7 20.58 4.45 10.99
CA PRO A 7 19.66 4.07 9.91
C PRO A 7 18.24 4.39 10.37
N GLY A 8 17.54 5.19 9.62
CA GLY A 8 16.13 5.45 9.91
C GLY A 8 15.30 4.20 9.67
N VAL A 9 14.13 4.13 10.29
CA VAL A 9 13.21 3.01 10.11
C VAL A 9 12.86 2.84 8.64
N THR A 10 12.59 3.93 7.95
CA THR A 10 12.26 3.92 6.53
C THR A 10 13.40 3.33 5.69
N SER A 11 14.64 3.75 5.95
CA SER A 11 15.80 3.20 5.23
C SER A 11 15.99 1.73 5.50
N THR A 12 15.82 1.30 6.74
CA THR A 12 15.97 -0.10 7.12
C THR A 12 14.92 -0.97 6.41
N LEU A 13 13.67 -0.53 6.43
CA LEU A 13 12.59 -1.26 5.76
C LEU A 13 12.77 -1.27 4.25
N ALA A 14 13.15 -0.14 3.66
CA ALA A 14 13.37 -0.04 2.23
C ALA A 14 14.49 -0.98 1.78
N ARG A 15 15.58 -1.05 2.53
CA ARG A 15 16.69 -1.96 2.24
C ARG A 15 16.26 -3.41 2.35
N PHE A 16 15.49 -3.75 3.37
CA PHE A 16 14.94 -5.09 3.55
C PHE A 16 14.11 -5.50 2.33
N VAL A 17 13.21 -4.61 1.89
CA VAL A 17 12.37 -4.87 0.71
C VAL A 17 13.22 -5.03 -0.54
N ALA A 18 14.22 -4.17 -0.73
CA ALA A 18 15.05 -4.19 -1.93
C ALA A 18 15.95 -5.42 -2.02
N ASP A 19 16.46 -5.86 -0.87
CA ASP A 19 17.45 -6.95 -0.83
C ASP A 19 16.83 -8.33 -0.62
N THR A 20 15.59 -8.41 -0.14
CA THR A 20 14.94 -9.70 0.10
C THR A 20 14.52 -10.33 -1.21
N GLN A 21 14.92 -11.56 -1.42
CA GLN A 21 14.53 -12.34 -2.59
C GLN A 21 13.30 -13.19 -2.28
N PRO A 22 12.50 -13.56 -3.30
CA PRO A 22 11.34 -14.42 -3.06
C PRO A 22 11.68 -15.73 -2.33
N GLU A 23 12.87 -16.27 -2.59
CA GLU A 23 13.34 -17.52 -1.97
C GLU A 23 13.58 -17.36 -0.46
N ASP A 24 13.83 -16.12 0.01
CA ASP A 24 14.08 -15.83 1.41
C ASP A 24 12.80 -15.82 2.24
N ILE A 25 11.64 -15.80 1.60
CA ILE A 25 10.36 -15.69 2.28
C ILE A 25 9.80 -17.09 2.54
N PRO A 26 9.60 -17.48 3.81
CA PRO A 26 9.04 -18.79 4.12
C PRO A 26 7.66 -19.01 3.49
N PRO A 27 7.31 -20.23 3.09
CA PRO A 27 6.00 -20.51 2.49
C PRO A 27 4.82 -20.08 3.36
N SER A 28 4.92 -20.20 4.67
CA SER A 28 3.87 -19.76 5.60
C SER A 28 3.63 -18.25 5.52
N VAL A 29 4.70 -17.46 5.38
CA VAL A 29 4.62 -16.01 5.25
C VAL A 29 4.04 -15.64 3.89
N GLN A 30 4.44 -16.34 2.83
CA GLN A 30 3.85 -16.13 1.50
C GLN A 30 2.35 -16.39 1.50
N HIS A 31 1.91 -17.43 2.19
CA HIS A 31 0.49 -17.75 2.32
C HIS A 31 -0.27 -16.64 3.05
N GLU A 32 0.28 -16.15 4.16
CA GLU A 32 -0.34 -15.05 4.89
C GLU A 32 -0.37 -13.75 4.08
N ALA A 33 0.65 -13.49 3.30
CA ALA A 33 0.68 -12.32 2.40
C ALA A 33 -0.43 -12.40 1.36
N LYS A 34 -0.66 -13.57 0.78
CA LYS A 34 -1.76 -13.78 -0.17
C LYS A 34 -3.11 -13.56 0.49
N ARG A 35 -3.29 -14.06 1.71
CA ARG A 35 -4.53 -13.84 2.47
C ARG A 35 -4.75 -12.36 2.75
N ALA A 36 -3.71 -11.65 3.16
CA ALA A 36 -3.79 -10.21 3.42
C ALA A 36 -4.16 -9.43 2.16
N LEU A 37 -3.55 -9.79 1.04
CA LEU A 37 -3.82 -9.14 -0.24
C LEU A 37 -5.27 -9.41 -0.70
N LEU A 38 -5.74 -10.64 -0.56
CA LEU A 38 -7.11 -11.01 -0.87
C LEU A 38 -8.10 -10.23 0.00
N ASN A 39 -7.80 -10.13 1.30
CA ASN A 39 -8.63 -9.35 2.22
C ASN A 39 -8.68 -7.87 1.81
N PHE A 40 -7.53 -7.30 1.43
CA PHE A 40 -7.45 -5.92 0.97
C PHE A 40 -8.38 -5.69 -0.23
N PHE A 41 -8.28 -6.54 -1.26
CA PHE A 41 -9.11 -6.37 -2.44
C PHE A 41 -10.60 -6.59 -2.16
N ALA A 42 -10.93 -7.54 -1.31
CA ALA A 42 -12.31 -7.79 -0.93
C ALA A 42 -12.92 -6.56 -0.24
N VAL A 43 -12.21 -5.98 0.71
CA VAL A 43 -12.66 -4.80 1.45
C VAL A 43 -12.72 -3.58 0.53
N ALA A 44 -11.70 -3.40 -0.30
CA ALA A 44 -11.63 -2.26 -1.22
C ALA A 44 -12.76 -2.28 -2.24
N LEU A 45 -13.04 -3.46 -2.81
CA LEU A 45 -14.15 -3.61 -3.77
C LEU A 45 -15.50 -3.40 -3.10
N ALA A 46 -15.68 -3.93 -1.89
CA ALA A 46 -16.92 -3.76 -1.14
C ALA A 46 -17.17 -2.30 -0.78
N GLY A 47 -16.11 -1.53 -0.50
CA GLY A 47 -16.21 -0.15 -0.04
C GLY A 47 -16.07 0.91 -1.12
N CYS A 48 -15.79 0.54 -2.38
CA CYS A 48 -15.40 1.51 -3.41
C CYS A 48 -16.50 2.48 -3.82
N ARG A 49 -17.76 2.20 -3.48
CA ARG A 49 -18.91 3.07 -3.79
C ARG A 49 -19.64 3.56 -2.55
N THR A 50 -19.00 3.47 -1.40
CA THR A 50 -19.58 4.00 -0.15
C THR A 50 -19.49 5.53 -0.14
N GLU A 51 -20.34 6.16 0.66
CA GLU A 51 -20.40 7.63 0.74
C GLU A 51 -19.05 8.27 1.11
N PRO A 52 -18.29 7.78 2.10
CA PRO A 52 -16.98 8.37 2.39
C PRO A 52 -16.03 8.37 1.18
N VAL A 53 -16.03 7.32 0.37
CA VAL A 53 -15.21 7.25 -0.83
C VAL A 53 -15.69 8.24 -1.88
N GLU A 54 -17.01 8.35 -2.07
CA GLU A 54 -17.59 9.33 -3.00
C GLU A 54 -17.19 10.75 -2.64
N LEU A 55 -17.29 11.10 -1.36
CA LEU A 55 -16.93 12.42 -0.88
C LEU A 55 -15.45 12.70 -1.04
N ALA A 56 -14.60 11.72 -0.73
CA ALA A 56 -13.15 11.84 -0.89
C ALA A 56 -12.79 12.08 -2.35
N LEU A 57 -13.36 11.31 -3.26
CA LEU A 57 -13.08 11.45 -4.70
C LEU A 57 -13.51 12.82 -5.22
N GLN A 58 -14.69 13.29 -4.83
CA GLN A 58 -15.18 14.61 -5.23
C GLN A 58 -14.27 15.73 -4.72
N THR A 59 -13.87 15.64 -3.45
CA THR A 59 -13.04 16.67 -2.84
C THR A 59 -11.64 16.69 -3.44
N LEU A 60 -11.03 15.52 -3.63
CA LEU A 60 -9.67 15.41 -4.11
C LEU A 60 -9.55 15.63 -5.62
N ALA A 61 -10.65 15.53 -6.36
CA ALA A 61 -10.63 15.74 -7.80
C ALA A 61 -10.10 17.12 -8.19
N GLU A 62 -10.36 18.13 -7.35
CA GLU A 62 -9.89 19.50 -7.60
C GLU A 62 -8.37 19.63 -7.50
N PHE A 63 -7.73 18.71 -6.77
CA PHE A 63 -6.29 18.73 -6.53
C PHE A 63 -5.56 17.66 -7.32
N SER A 64 -6.30 16.85 -8.06
CA SER A 64 -5.72 15.73 -8.81
C SER A 64 -5.13 16.20 -10.13
N GLY A 65 -3.99 15.64 -10.48
CA GLY A 65 -3.37 15.84 -11.79
C GLY A 65 -3.85 14.81 -12.81
N GLY A 66 -2.93 14.35 -13.66
CA GLY A 66 -3.22 13.32 -14.64
C GLY A 66 -3.62 11.98 -14.01
N ARG A 67 -4.21 11.12 -14.84
CA ARG A 67 -4.66 9.79 -14.40
C ARG A 67 -3.47 8.85 -14.32
N GLN A 68 -2.84 8.77 -13.14
CA GLN A 68 -1.63 7.99 -12.94
C GLN A 68 -1.83 6.83 -11.98
N ALA A 69 -2.96 6.77 -11.27
CA ALA A 69 -3.24 5.72 -10.32
C ALA A 69 -4.69 5.27 -10.46
N THR A 70 -4.94 4.03 -10.05
CA THR A 70 -6.27 3.43 -10.13
C THR A 70 -6.89 3.37 -8.74
N VAL A 71 -8.14 3.82 -8.64
CA VAL A 71 -8.94 3.56 -7.46
C VAL A 71 -9.61 2.20 -7.63
N VAL A 72 -9.37 1.28 -6.71
CA VAL A 72 -9.86 -0.09 -6.81
C VAL A 72 -11.38 -0.11 -6.98
N GLY A 73 -11.86 -0.84 -7.98
CA GLY A 73 -13.29 -0.96 -8.27
C GLY A 73 -13.89 0.19 -9.06
N ARG A 74 -13.08 1.15 -9.49
CA ARG A 74 -13.52 2.30 -10.28
C ARG A 74 -12.69 2.47 -11.55
N ARG A 75 -13.26 3.11 -12.52
CA ARG A 75 -12.58 3.48 -13.76
C ARG A 75 -12.05 4.92 -13.71
#